data_fed0229d3b092d86c947dd9325fc5576
#
_entry.id   fed0229d3b092d86c947dd9325fc5576
#
_cell.length_a   1.000
_cell.length_b   1.000
_cell.length_c   1.000
_cell.angle_alpha   90.00
_cell.angle_beta   90.00
_cell.angle_gamma   90.00
#
_symmetry.space_group_name_H-M   'P 1'
#
loop_
_entity.id
_entity.type
_entity.pdbx_description
1 polymer ?
#
loop_
_entity_poly.entity_id
_entity_poly.type
_entity_poly.pdbx_seq_one_letter_code
_entity_poly.pdbx_strand_id
1 'polypeptide(L)'
;MSKVILTGDRPTGRLHVGHYVGSLKRRVELQNSGEYDKVFIMIADAQALTDNADNPEKVRQNVIEVALDYMACGLDPAKSTLFIQSQIAELCELSFYYMNLVTVSRLQRNPTVKSEIQMRNFETSIPVGFFTYPISQAADITAFKATTVPVGEDQSPMIEQTREIVHKFNSVYGETLVEPKILLPDNEACLRLPGIDGKAKMSKSLGNCIYLAEDPKDIKKKVMSMFPDPNHIRIEDPGSLEGNTVFTYLDAFCNDQHFEEYLPDYKNLDELKEHYQRGGLGDVKVKKFLNNVLQEELEPIRKRREELQKDIPYVYEVLKKGSEVARETAAQTLHEVRDAMKINYFDDMELIRSQAKKYE
;
A
#
# COMPACT_ATOMS: atom_id res chain seq x y z
N MET A 1 0.41 1.69 -25.71
CA MET A 1 -0.20 2.28 -24.52
C MET A 1 0.89 2.34 -23.45
N SER A 2 1.04 3.47 -22.78
CA SER A 2 2.05 3.63 -21.72
C SER A 2 1.74 2.69 -20.57
N LYS A 3 2.77 2.06 -20.01
CA LYS A 3 2.65 1.20 -18.82
C LYS A 3 2.82 2.08 -17.57
N VAL A 4 1.77 2.23 -16.80
CA VAL A 4 1.74 3.12 -15.64
C VAL A 4 1.36 2.34 -14.38
N ILE A 5 2.16 2.51 -13.33
CA ILE A 5 1.84 2.02 -11.99
C ILE A 5 1.24 3.16 -11.15
N LEU A 6 0.19 2.85 -10.41
CA LEU A 6 -0.24 3.64 -9.25
C LEU A 6 -0.33 2.72 -8.04
N THR A 7 0.24 3.17 -6.94
CA THR A 7 0.11 2.53 -5.62
C THR A 7 0.30 3.58 -4.53
N GLY A 8 -0.03 3.25 -3.29
CA GLY A 8 0.15 4.18 -2.18
C GLY A 8 -0.34 3.61 -0.85
N ASP A 9 -0.13 4.36 0.22
CA ASP A 9 -0.59 4.02 1.57
C ASP A 9 -1.23 5.23 2.25
N ARG A 10 -2.15 4.95 3.17
CA ARG A 10 -2.75 5.97 4.03
C ARG A 10 -1.78 6.37 5.14
N PRO A 11 -1.53 7.67 5.39
CA PRO A 11 -0.63 8.14 6.44
C PRO A 11 -1.30 8.07 7.83
N THR A 12 -1.57 6.86 8.31
CA THR A 12 -2.18 6.60 9.61
C THR A 12 -1.17 6.22 10.70
N GLY A 13 0.12 6.30 10.39
CA GLY A 13 1.27 6.02 11.26
C GLY A 13 2.47 5.55 10.44
N ARG A 14 3.61 5.39 11.10
CA ARG A 14 4.85 4.84 10.50
C ARG A 14 4.61 3.47 9.87
N LEU A 15 5.38 3.14 8.85
CA LEU A 15 5.27 1.84 8.19
C LEU A 15 6.04 0.76 8.97
N HIS A 16 5.59 -0.48 8.85
CA HIS A 16 6.15 -1.64 9.54
C HIS A 16 6.57 -2.72 8.55
N VAL A 17 7.29 -3.73 9.03
CA VAL A 17 7.84 -4.81 8.19
C VAL A 17 6.77 -5.53 7.35
N GLY A 18 5.52 -5.59 7.81
CA GLY A 18 4.42 -6.12 7.02
C GLY A 18 4.09 -5.30 5.78
N HIS A 19 4.21 -3.95 5.83
CA HIS A 19 4.10 -3.10 4.62
C HIS A 19 5.30 -3.31 3.69
N TYR A 20 6.48 -3.53 4.28
CA TYR A 20 7.70 -3.74 3.50
C TYR A 20 7.62 -4.98 2.63
N VAL A 21 7.40 -6.15 3.22
CA VAL A 21 7.33 -7.39 2.46
C VAL A 21 6.06 -7.50 1.62
N GLY A 22 4.93 -6.98 2.12
CA GLY A 22 3.65 -7.05 1.42
C GLY A 22 3.54 -6.11 0.21
N SER A 23 4.37 -5.06 0.14
CA SER A 23 4.17 -4.03 -0.87
C SER A 23 5.43 -3.23 -1.23
N LEU A 24 6.14 -2.63 -0.25
CA LEU A 24 7.21 -1.66 -0.56
C LEU A 24 8.38 -2.28 -1.31
N LYS A 25 8.82 -3.47 -0.92
CA LYS A 25 9.91 -4.20 -1.59
C LYS A 25 9.58 -4.40 -3.07
N ARG A 26 8.35 -4.84 -3.37
CA ARG A 26 7.88 -5.02 -4.74
C ARG A 26 7.80 -3.71 -5.51
N ARG A 27 7.38 -2.61 -4.87
CA ARG A 27 7.35 -1.27 -5.50
C ARG A 27 8.75 -0.82 -5.94
N VAL A 28 9.76 -1.06 -5.11
CA VAL A 28 11.17 -0.75 -5.44
C VAL A 28 11.67 -1.62 -6.59
N GLU A 29 11.34 -2.91 -6.61
CA GLU A 29 11.66 -3.81 -7.71
C GLU A 29 11.03 -3.33 -9.02
N LEU A 30 9.73 -3.02 -9.01
CA LEU A 30 9.00 -2.52 -10.18
C LEU A 30 9.55 -1.19 -10.69
N GLN A 31 9.88 -0.26 -9.77
CA GLN A 31 10.56 0.99 -10.09
C GLN A 31 11.88 0.75 -10.85
N ASN A 32 12.64 -0.26 -10.46
CA ASN A 32 13.97 -0.55 -11.01
C ASN A 32 13.95 -1.53 -12.20
N SER A 33 12.81 -2.16 -12.48
CA SER A 33 12.69 -3.15 -13.58
C SER A 33 12.87 -2.55 -14.97
N GLY A 34 12.57 -1.25 -15.14
CA GLY A 34 12.53 -0.59 -16.44
C GLY A 34 11.33 -0.98 -17.31
N GLU A 35 10.38 -1.73 -16.78
CA GLU A 35 9.20 -2.20 -17.51
C GLU A 35 8.07 -1.17 -17.59
N TYR A 36 8.09 -0.15 -16.73
CA TYR A 36 7.05 0.84 -16.58
C TYR A 36 7.55 2.23 -16.98
N ASP A 37 6.75 2.93 -17.76
CA ASP A 37 7.07 4.28 -18.23
C ASP A 37 6.88 5.33 -17.11
N LYS A 38 5.94 5.08 -16.20
CA LYS A 38 5.65 5.96 -15.06
C LYS A 38 5.28 5.15 -13.82
N VAL A 39 5.80 5.57 -12.68
CA VAL A 39 5.50 4.99 -11.36
C VAL A 39 5.04 6.09 -10.44
N PHE A 40 3.76 6.09 -10.09
CA PHE A 40 3.13 7.02 -9.16
C PHE A 40 2.96 6.37 -7.79
N ILE A 41 3.51 7.02 -6.76
CA ILE A 41 3.45 6.55 -5.36
C ILE A 41 2.73 7.60 -4.53
N MET A 42 1.51 7.30 -4.13
CA MET A 42 0.60 8.22 -3.46
C MET A 42 0.69 8.10 -1.93
N ILE A 43 0.71 9.23 -1.26
CA ILE A 43 0.37 9.30 0.16
C ILE A 43 -1.09 9.72 0.25
N ALA A 44 -1.95 8.77 0.60
CA ALA A 44 -3.41 8.90 0.52
C ALA A 44 -3.98 9.56 1.80
N ASP A 45 -3.67 10.84 1.99
CA ASP A 45 -4.06 11.61 3.17
C ASP A 45 -5.56 11.93 3.20
N ALA A 46 -6.16 12.31 2.06
CA ALA A 46 -7.60 12.53 1.97
C ALA A 46 -8.39 11.24 2.22
N GLN A 47 -7.90 10.10 1.70
CA GLN A 47 -8.48 8.79 1.98
C GLN A 47 -8.35 8.42 3.47
N ALA A 48 -7.26 8.80 4.14
CA ALA A 48 -7.08 8.55 5.56
C ALA A 48 -8.10 9.29 6.44
N LEU A 49 -8.61 10.44 5.98
CA LEU A 49 -9.63 11.22 6.69
C LEU A 49 -11.00 10.55 6.70
N THR A 50 -11.28 9.57 5.84
CA THR A 50 -12.58 8.88 5.82
C THR A 50 -12.89 8.15 7.13
N ASP A 51 -11.85 7.78 7.88
CA ASP A 51 -11.94 7.10 9.16
C ASP A 51 -11.09 7.77 10.28
N ASN A 52 -10.54 8.95 10.03
CA ASN A 52 -9.80 9.77 10.99
C ASN A 52 -10.20 11.26 10.89
N ALA A 53 -11.45 11.54 10.53
CA ALA A 53 -11.94 12.91 10.37
C ALA A 53 -11.89 13.74 11.66
N ASP A 54 -12.01 13.08 12.80
CA ASP A 54 -11.94 13.66 14.17
C ASP A 54 -10.49 13.91 14.63
N ASN A 55 -9.50 13.39 13.91
CA ASN A 55 -8.08 13.56 14.27
C ASN A 55 -7.20 13.88 13.03
N PRO A 56 -7.43 15.03 12.36
CA PRO A 56 -6.69 15.41 11.17
C PRO A 56 -5.19 15.64 11.44
N GLU A 57 -4.82 16.04 12.64
CA GLU A 57 -3.42 16.24 13.03
C GLU A 57 -2.63 14.93 12.99
N LYS A 58 -3.24 13.81 13.36
CA LYS A 58 -2.63 12.47 13.20
C LYS A 58 -2.27 12.20 11.74
N VAL A 59 -3.18 12.49 10.79
CA VAL A 59 -2.93 12.30 9.36
C VAL A 59 -1.82 13.23 8.90
N ARG A 60 -1.89 14.52 9.26
CA ARG A 60 -0.91 15.54 8.90
C ARG A 60 0.51 15.17 9.33
N GLN A 61 0.69 14.75 10.57
CA GLN A 61 2.00 14.36 11.10
C GLN A 61 2.55 13.09 10.44
N ASN A 62 1.68 12.18 10.02
CA ASN A 62 2.12 10.93 9.42
C ASN A 62 2.39 11.00 7.90
N VAL A 63 2.06 12.09 7.22
CA VAL A 63 2.46 12.28 5.81
C VAL A 63 3.98 12.23 5.67
N ILE A 64 4.71 12.99 6.50
CA ILE A 64 6.17 13.01 6.44
C ILE A 64 6.78 11.67 6.91
N GLU A 65 6.18 11.01 7.90
CA GLU A 65 6.63 9.71 8.38
C GLU A 65 6.59 8.66 7.28
N VAL A 66 5.50 8.63 6.49
CA VAL A 66 5.34 7.71 5.36
C VAL A 66 6.30 8.07 4.22
N ALA A 67 6.49 9.36 3.91
CA ALA A 67 7.44 9.79 2.90
C ALA A 67 8.87 9.37 3.22
N LEU A 68 9.29 9.54 4.48
CA LEU A 68 10.59 9.09 4.96
C LEU A 68 10.75 7.57 4.83
N ASP A 69 9.72 6.81 5.20
CA ASP A 69 9.75 5.34 5.07
C ASP A 69 9.82 4.91 3.60
N TYR A 70 9.09 5.55 2.70
CA TYR A 70 9.13 5.29 1.26
C TYR A 70 10.55 5.46 0.69
N MET A 71 11.14 6.63 0.92
CA MET A 71 12.49 6.94 0.42
C MET A 71 13.56 6.07 1.10
N ALA A 72 13.40 5.80 2.39
CA ALA A 72 14.30 4.92 3.12
C ALA A 72 14.29 3.48 2.60
N CYS A 73 13.14 2.97 2.17
CA CYS A 73 13.02 1.66 1.54
C CYS A 73 13.62 1.60 0.13
N GLY A 74 13.95 2.75 -0.48
CA GLY A 74 14.59 2.81 -1.79
C GLY A 74 13.69 3.30 -2.93
N LEU A 75 12.50 3.86 -2.63
CA LEU A 75 11.74 4.59 -3.63
C LEU A 75 12.47 5.90 -3.96
N ASP A 76 12.93 5.99 -5.21
CA ASP A 76 13.78 7.06 -5.71
C ASP A 76 12.95 8.14 -6.42
N PRO A 77 12.96 9.39 -5.93
CA PRO A 77 12.22 10.49 -6.56
C PRO A 77 12.64 10.80 -8.00
N ALA A 78 13.83 10.34 -8.44
CA ALA A 78 14.26 10.47 -9.81
C ALA A 78 13.59 9.45 -10.77
N LYS A 79 13.04 8.36 -10.22
CA LYS A 79 12.41 7.26 -10.98
C LYS A 79 10.91 7.17 -10.74
N SER A 80 10.45 7.58 -9.57
CA SER A 80 9.06 7.48 -9.14
C SER A 80 8.53 8.84 -8.72
N THR A 81 7.27 9.13 -9.04
CA THR A 81 6.59 10.35 -8.63
C THR A 81 5.92 10.13 -7.27
N LEU A 82 6.53 10.63 -6.20
CA LEU A 82 5.98 10.60 -4.84
C LEU A 82 5.11 11.84 -4.62
N PHE A 83 3.83 11.67 -4.28
CA PHE A 83 2.92 12.80 -4.16
C PHE A 83 1.88 12.62 -3.05
N ILE A 84 1.23 13.73 -2.68
CA ILE A 84 0.18 13.79 -1.66
C ILE A 84 -1.18 13.88 -2.36
N GLN A 85 -2.10 12.98 -2.03
CA GLN A 85 -3.42 12.87 -2.66
C GLN A 85 -4.22 14.17 -2.60
N SER A 86 -4.28 14.83 -1.44
CA SER A 86 -5.05 16.08 -1.26
C SER A 86 -4.55 17.26 -2.08
N GLN A 87 -3.35 17.17 -2.66
CA GLN A 87 -2.82 18.21 -3.55
C GLN A 87 -3.35 18.09 -4.99
N ILE A 88 -4.13 17.05 -5.30
CA ILE A 88 -4.69 16.75 -6.62
C ILE A 88 -6.20 16.94 -6.57
N ALA A 89 -6.67 18.19 -6.72
CA ALA A 89 -8.09 18.52 -6.63
C ALA A 89 -8.95 17.81 -7.70
N GLU A 90 -8.36 17.48 -8.82
CA GLU A 90 -8.95 16.78 -9.96
C GLU A 90 -9.57 15.41 -9.57
N LEU A 91 -9.00 14.76 -8.55
CA LEU A 91 -9.51 13.48 -8.02
C LEU A 91 -10.91 13.62 -7.40
N CYS A 92 -11.16 14.75 -6.74
CA CYS A 92 -12.49 15.02 -6.16
C CYS A 92 -13.55 15.20 -7.25
N GLU A 93 -13.22 15.89 -8.33
CA GLU A 93 -14.14 16.08 -9.45
C GLU A 93 -14.42 14.78 -10.20
N LEU A 94 -13.40 13.98 -10.49
CA LEU A 94 -13.56 12.64 -11.07
C LEU A 94 -14.44 11.76 -10.18
N SER A 95 -14.22 11.77 -8.86
CA SER A 95 -15.03 11.03 -7.90
C SER A 95 -16.50 11.42 -8.00
N PHE A 96 -16.81 12.71 -8.10
CA PHE A 96 -18.17 13.20 -8.26
C PHE A 96 -18.82 12.69 -9.54
N TYR A 97 -18.11 12.70 -10.66
CA TYR A 97 -18.64 12.15 -11.91
C TYR A 97 -18.91 10.65 -11.82
N TYR A 98 -18.01 9.90 -11.19
CA TYR A 98 -18.15 8.45 -11.03
C TYR A 98 -19.28 8.06 -10.07
N MET A 99 -19.64 8.91 -9.10
CA MET A 99 -20.81 8.69 -8.24
C MET A 99 -22.11 8.55 -9.04
N ASN A 100 -22.19 9.14 -10.24
CA ASN A 100 -23.35 9.01 -11.13
C ASN A 100 -23.39 7.65 -11.87
N LEU A 101 -22.32 6.87 -11.83
CA LEU A 101 -22.21 5.58 -12.52
C LEU A 101 -22.37 4.38 -11.59
N VAL A 102 -22.36 4.59 -10.26
CA VAL A 102 -22.41 3.55 -9.24
C VAL A 102 -23.65 3.69 -8.38
N THR A 103 -24.34 2.58 -8.11
CA THR A 103 -25.51 2.59 -7.24
C THR A 103 -25.14 2.32 -5.78
N VAL A 104 -25.95 2.84 -4.84
CA VAL A 104 -25.80 2.56 -3.40
C VAL A 104 -25.78 1.06 -3.13
N SER A 105 -26.70 0.30 -3.73
CA SER A 105 -26.75 -1.16 -3.56
C SER A 105 -25.49 -1.88 -4.10
N ARG A 106 -24.81 -1.33 -5.09
CA ARG A 106 -23.53 -1.90 -5.55
C ARG A 106 -22.43 -1.71 -4.53
N LEU A 107 -22.33 -0.52 -3.93
CA LEU A 107 -21.37 -0.25 -2.84
C LEU A 107 -21.63 -1.13 -1.61
N GLN A 108 -22.88 -1.28 -1.21
CA GLN A 108 -23.28 -2.15 -0.09
C GLN A 108 -22.89 -3.62 -0.30
N ARG A 109 -22.81 -4.08 -1.55
CA ARG A 109 -22.41 -5.45 -1.89
C ARG A 109 -20.91 -5.63 -2.04
N ASN A 110 -20.11 -4.55 -2.00
CA ASN A 110 -18.66 -4.68 -2.05
C ASN A 110 -18.16 -5.40 -0.78
N PRO A 111 -17.46 -6.56 -0.90
CA PRO A 111 -17.08 -7.38 0.27
C PRO A 111 -16.18 -6.64 1.25
N THR A 112 -15.24 -5.82 0.76
CA THR A 112 -14.32 -5.06 1.62
C THR A 112 -15.07 -4.00 2.41
N VAL A 113 -15.93 -3.21 1.75
CA VAL A 113 -16.76 -2.20 2.42
C VAL A 113 -17.63 -2.85 3.49
N LYS A 114 -18.26 -3.97 3.17
CA LYS A 114 -19.12 -4.71 4.11
C LYS A 114 -18.37 -5.17 5.34
N SER A 115 -17.20 -5.78 5.16
CA SER A 115 -16.38 -6.28 6.27
C SER A 115 -15.83 -5.13 7.13
N GLU A 116 -15.42 -4.03 6.52
CA GLU A 116 -14.91 -2.86 7.25
C GLU A 116 -16.00 -2.15 8.06
N ILE A 117 -17.22 -2.03 7.53
CA ILE A 117 -18.39 -1.50 8.27
C ILE A 117 -18.62 -2.33 9.55
N GLN A 118 -18.57 -3.67 9.42
CA GLN A 118 -18.75 -4.56 10.57
C GLN A 118 -17.61 -4.43 11.60
N MET A 119 -16.35 -4.40 11.14
CA MET A 119 -15.19 -4.28 12.03
C MET A 119 -15.16 -2.95 12.80
N ARG A 120 -15.71 -1.88 12.22
CA ARG A 120 -15.72 -0.54 12.82
C ARG A 120 -16.95 -0.24 13.65
N ASN A 121 -17.91 -1.17 13.73
CA ASN A 121 -19.17 -1.00 14.45
C ASN A 121 -19.95 0.27 14.05
N PHE A 122 -19.91 0.66 12.77
CA PHE A 122 -20.65 1.83 12.28
C PHE A 122 -22.17 1.62 12.30
N GLU A 123 -22.62 0.36 12.32
CA GLU A 123 -24.04 -0.04 12.33
C GLU A 123 -24.89 0.76 11.32
N THR A 124 -25.69 1.72 11.83
CA THR A 124 -26.55 2.59 11.03
C THR A 124 -25.97 3.97 10.72
N SER A 125 -24.86 4.34 11.38
CA SER A 125 -24.21 5.67 11.27
C SER A 125 -22.93 5.61 10.43
N ILE A 126 -23.05 5.20 9.18
CA ILE A 126 -21.91 5.10 8.25
C ILE A 126 -21.60 6.49 7.68
N PRO A 127 -20.38 7.04 7.86
CA PRO A 127 -20.00 8.28 7.21
C PRO A 127 -20.03 8.14 5.68
N VAL A 128 -20.57 9.13 4.98
CA VAL A 128 -20.70 9.07 3.51
C VAL A 128 -19.33 8.91 2.83
N GLY A 129 -18.31 9.65 3.28
CA GLY A 129 -16.96 9.52 2.74
C GLY A 129 -16.38 8.12 2.90
N PHE A 130 -16.65 7.47 4.05
CA PHE A 130 -16.27 6.08 4.27
C PHE A 130 -17.05 5.13 3.35
N PHE A 131 -18.33 5.36 3.15
CA PHE A 131 -19.16 4.51 2.28
C PHE A 131 -18.80 4.62 0.79
N THR A 132 -18.37 5.81 0.36
CA THR A 132 -18.08 6.10 -1.05
C THR A 132 -16.59 6.00 -1.42
N TYR A 133 -15.69 5.66 -0.48
CA TYR A 133 -14.25 5.59 -0.78
C TYR A 133 -13.86 4.66 -1.95
N PRO A 134 -14.60 3.58 -2.29
CA PRO A 134 -14.27 2.79 -3.47
C PRO A 134 -14.37 3.59 -4.78
N ILE A 135 -15.24 4.61 -4.81
CA ILE A 135 -15.38 5.50 -5.97
C ILE A 135 -14.20 6.48 -6.03
N SER A 136 -13.79 7.05 -4.89
CA SER A 136 -12.61 7.92 -4.84
C SER A 136 -11.33 7.15 -5.17
N GLN A 137 -11.20 5.89 -4.73
CA GLN A 137 -10.08 5.04 -5.12
C GLN A 137 -10.07 4.74 -6.63
N ALA A 138 -11.23 4.58 -7.26
CA ALA A 138 -11.32 4.46 -8.71
C ALA A 138 -10.86 5.76 -9.42
N ALA A 139 -11.18 6.93 -8.86
CA ALA A 139 -10.68 8.20 -9.38
C ALA A 139 -9.16 8.31 -9.22
N ASP A 140 -8.59 7.90 -8.07
CA ASP A 140 -7.14 7.85 -7.87
C ASP A 140 -6.45 7.03 -8.97
N ILE A 141 -6.99 5.84 -9.29
CA ILE A 141 -6.40 4.92 -10.26
C ILE A 141 -6.53 5.45 -11.69
N THR A 142 -7.71 5.91 -12.07
CA THR A 142 -8.01 6.30 -13.45
C THR A 142 -7.45 7.66 -13.83
N ALA A 143 -7.28 8.59 -12.87
CA ALA A 143 -6.68 9.91 -13.11
C ALA A 143 -5.29 9.83 -13.72
N PHE A 144 -4.52 8.80 -13.36
CA PHE A 144 -3.18 8.55 -13.87
C PHE A 144 -3.15 7.57 -15.04
N LYS A 145 -4.31 7.10 -15.52
CA LYS A 145 -4.42 6.03 -16.52
C LYS A 145 -3.59 4.80 -16.12
N ALA A 146 -3.63 4.45 -14.85
CA ALA A 146 -2.84 3.35 -14.31
C ALA A 146 -3.24 2.03 -14.99
N THR A 147 -2.26 1.37 -15.62
CA THR A 147 -2.43 0.06 -16.24
C THR A 147 -2.23 -1.07 -15.26
N THR A 148 -1.51 -0.80 -14.17
CA THR A 148 -1.12 -1.81 -13.17
C THR A 148 -1.19 -1.21 -11.76
N VAL A 149 -1.83 -1.94 -10.84
CA VAL A 149 -1.98 -1.54 -9.45
C VAL A 149 -1.45 -2.67 -8.56
N PRO A 150 -0.23 -2.51 -8.01
CA PRO A 150 0.34 -3.46 -7.04
C PRO A 150 -0.37 -3.33 -5.69
N VAL A 151 -1.08 -4.36 -5.28
CA VAL A 151 -1.87 -4.38 -4.04
C VAL A 151 -1.95 -5.79 -3.46
N GLY A 152 -2.33 -5.89 -2.17
CA GLY A 152 -2.70 -7.17 -1.56
C GLY A 152 -4.05 -7.69 -2.08
N GLU A 153 -4.30 -8.98 -1.83
CA GLU A 153 -5.51 -9.68 -2.30
C GLU A 153 -6.82 -9.04 -1.76
N ASP A 154 -6.77 -8.48 -0.56
CA ASP A 154 -7.89 -7.79 0.08
C ASP A 154 -8.38 -6.55 -0.70
N GLN A 155 -7.55 -6.02 -1.61
CA GLN A 155 -7.89 -4.90 -2.49
C GLN A 155 -8.50 -5.33 -3.83
N SER A 156 -8.57 -6.62 -4.13
CA SER A 156 -9.16 -7.12 -5.38
C SER A 156 -10.59 -6.60 -5.63
N PRO A 157 -11.50 -6.55 -4.63
CA PRO A 157 -12.84 -5.99 -4.82
C PRO A 157 -12.86 -4.50 -5.18
N MET A 158 -11.80 -3.75 -4.81
CA MET A 158 -11.68 -2.33 -5.17
C MET A 158 -11.25 -2.17 -6.62
N ILE A 159 -10.35 -3.00 -7.11
CA ILE A 159 -9.92 -2.99 -8.52
C ILE A 159 -11.07 -3.45 -9.42
N GLU A 160 -11.86 -4.45 -9.02
CA GLU A 160 -13.07 -4.84 -9.74
C GLU A 160 -14.09 -3.69 -9.79
N GLN A 161 -14.31 -2.98 -8.69
CA GLN A 161 -15.18 -1.80 -8.68
C GLN A 161 -14.66 -0.70 -9.62
N THR A 162 -13.35 -0.51 -9.69
CA THR A 162 -12.73 0.44 -10.62
C THR A 162 -12.97 0.02 -12.07
N ARG A 163 -12.80 -1.25 -12.41
CA ARG A 163 -13.07 -1.78 -13.75
C ARG A 163 -14.53 -1.60 -14.17
N GLU A 164 -15.47 -1.86 -13.25
CA GLU A 164 -16.90 -1.62 -13.50
C GLU A 164 -17.18 -0.15 -13.83
N ILE A 165 -16.53 0.79 -13.11
CA ILE A 165 -16.65 2.23 -13.38
C ILE A 165 -16.08 2.56 -14.76
N VAL A 166 -14.87 2.06 -15.08
CA VAL A 166 -14.24 2.26 -16.39
C VAL A 166 -15.13 1.75 -17.52
N HIS A 167 -15.62 0.52 -17.42
CA HIS A 167 -16.52 -0.07 -18.42
C HIS A 167 -17.81 0.75 -18.58
N LYS A 168 -18.41 1.15 -17.46
CA LYS A 168 -19.63 1.95 -17.51
C LYS A 168 -19.40 3.32 -18.12
N PHE A 169 -18.29 3.98 -17.74
CA PHE A 169 -17.91 5.28 -18.30
C PHE A 169 -17.69 5.19 -19.81
N ASN A 170 -16.82 4.27 -20.23
CA ASN A 170 -16.48 4.10 -21.65
C ASN A 170 -17.68 3.69 -22.51
N SER A 171 -18.59 2.88 -21.96
CA SER A 171 -19.84 2.51 -22.64
C SER A 171 -20.80 3.67 -22.84
N VAL A 172 -20.83 4.64 -21.93
CA VAL A 172 -21.78 5.78 -22.00
C VAL A 172 -21.19 6.96 -22.76
N TYR A 173 -19.90 7.24 -22.54
CA TYR A 173 -19.25 8.48 -23.00
C TYR A 173 -18.19 8.26 -24.08
N GLY A 174 -17.84 7.01 -24.39
CA GLY A 174 -16.77 6.67 -25.33
C GLY A 174 -15.45 6.28 -24.63
N GLU A 175 -14.59 5.58 -25.37
CA GLU A 175 -13.30 5.07 -24.89
C GLU A 175 -12.36 6.20 -24.40
N THR A 176 -12.27 6.38 -23.11
CA THR A 176 -11.53 7.47 -22.45
C THR A 176 -10.65 6.96 -21.32
N LEU A 177 -11.21 6.13 -20.43
CA LEU A 177 -10.56 5.60 -19.24
C LEU A 177 -9.86 4.27 -19.54
N VAL A 178 -8.75 4.03 -18.83
CA VAL A 178 -7.95 2.80 -18.97
C VAL A 178 -8.32 1.82 -17.85
N GLU A 179 -8.54 0.55 -18.23
CA GLU A 179 -8.83 -0.51 -17.29
C GLU A 179 -7.54 -0.97 -16.58
N PRO A 180 -7.50 -0.93 -15.24
CA PRO A 180 -6.33 -1.36 -14.48
C PRO A 180 -6.28 -2.87 -14.33
N LYS A 181 -5.05 -3.41 -14.24
CA LYS A 181 -4.77 -4.79 -13.85
C LYS A 181 -4.23 -4.81 -12.42
N ILE A 182 -4.69 -5.77 -11.64
CA ILE A 182 -4.13 -6.05 -10.33
C ILE A 182 -2.78 -6.76 -10.49
N LEU A 183 -1.81 -6.41 -9.67
CA LEU A 183 -0.56 -7.13 -9.52
C LEU A 183 -0.42 -7.57 -8.07
N LEU A 184 -0.57 -8.87 -7.84
CA LEU A 184 -0.42 -9.48 -6.52
C LEU A 184 1.05 -9.76 -6.21
N PRO A 185 1.46 -9.82 -4.93
CA PRO A 185 2.78 -10.30 -4.52
C PRO A 185 3.02 -11.74 -4.97
N ASP A 186 4.25 -12.05 -5.36
CA ASP A 186 4.63 -13.38 -5.85
C ASP A 186 4.78 -14.42 -4.73
N ASN A 187 4.91 -14.00 -3.46
CA ASN A 187 5.12 -14.86 -2.30
C ASN A 187 3.93 -14.77 -1.32
N GLU A 188 3.27 -15.90 -1.08
CA GLU A 188 2.14 -16.02 -0.15
C GLU A 188 2.51 -15.64 1.29
N ALA A 189 3.73 -15.94 1.76
CA ALA A 189 4.21 -15.56 3.08
C ALA A 189 4.27 -14.03 3.27
N CYS A 190 4.46 -13.27 2.17
CA CYS A 190 4.48 -11.81 2.17
C CYS A 190 3.07 -11.19 2.21
N LEU A 191 2.02 -11.95 1.85
CA LEU A 191 0.65 -11.44 1.76
C LEU A 191 0.07 -11.05 3.10
N ARG A 192 0.44 -11.73 4.18
CA ARG A 192 -0.21 -11.55 5.49
C ARG A 192 0.71 -11.87 6.67
N LEU A 193 1.74 -11.04 6.86
CA LEU A 193 2.64 -11.23 8.00
C LEU A 193 1.87 -11.04 9.33
N PRO A 194 1.90 -12.03 10.25
CA PRO A 194 1.24 -11.89 11.55
C PRO A 194 1.96 -10.87 12.43
N GLY A 195 1.27 -10.32 13.42
CA GLY A 195 1.90 -9.56 14.50
C GLY A 195 2.83 -10.45 15.35
N ILE A 196 3.70 -9.84 16.13
CA ILE A 196 4.66 -10.56 16.98
C ILE A 196 3.97 -11.48 18.01
N ASP A 197 2.70 -11.23 18.27
CA ASP A 197 1.84 -12.04 19.17
C ASP A 197 1.28 -13.32 18.53
N GLY A 198 1.46 -13.48 17.21
CA GLY A 198 0.98 -14.66 16.46
C GLY A 198 -0.55 -14.80 16.35
N LYS A 199 -1.33 -13.85 16.89
CA LYS A 199 -2.80 -13.98 17.02
C LYS A 199 -3.56 -13.26 15.92
N ALA A 200 -3.05 -12.13 15.46
CA ALA A 200 -3.72 -11.26 14.50
C ALA A 200 -2.74 -10.74 13.45
N LYS A 201 -3.26 -10.21 12.36
CA LYS A 201 -2.46 -9.44 11.39
C LYS A 201 -1.72 -8.32 12.13
N MET A 202 -0.49 -8.04 11.71
CA MET A 202 0.30 -6.92 12.20
C MET A 202 -0.50 -5.63 12.10
N SER A 203 -0.65 -4.92 13.22
CA SER A 203 -1.44 -3.69 13.31
C SER A 203 -0.84 -2.71 14.30
N LYS A 204 -0.78 -1.44 13.90
CA LYS A 204 -0.30 -0.34 14.75
C LYS A 204 -1.15 -0.18 16.02
N SER A 205 -2.47 -0.34 15.89
CA SER A 205 -3.41 -0.20 17.01
C SER A 205 -3.29 -1.30 18.06
N LEU A 206 -2.79 -2.48 17.67
CA LEU A 206 -2.55 -3.60 18.58
C LEU A 206 -1.16 -3.57 19.22
N GLY A 207 -0.27 -2.67 18.77
CA GLY A 207 1.10 -2.60 19.28
C GLY A 207 1.96 -3.83 18.98
N ASN A 208 1.52 -4.69 18.05
CA ASN A 208 2.18 -5.94 17.69
C ASN A 208 3.07 -5.85 16.43
N CYS A 209 3.53 -4.62 16.11
CA CYS A 209 4.34 -4.32 14.92
C CYS A 209 5.83 -4.26 15.23
N ILE A 210 6.67 -4.58 14.23
CA ILE A 210 8.05 -4.13 14.11
C ILE A 210 8.08 -3.02 13.05
N TYR A 211 8.47 -1.79 13.43
CA TYR A 211 8.58 -0.67 12.49
C TYR A 211 9.86 -0.73 11.68
N LEU A 212 9.85 -0.15 10.46
CA LEU A 212 10.98 -0.22 9.53
C LEU A 212 12.26 0.43 10.08
N ALA A 213 12.10 1.56 10.77
CA ALA A 213 13.21 2.27 11.38
C ALA A 213 13.15 2.22 12.92
N GLU A 214 12.85 1.05 13.47
CA GLU A 214 12.84 0.83 14.91
C GLU A 214 14.25 0.63 15.44
N ASP A 215 14.49 1.01 16.72
CA ASP A 215 15.79 0.80 17.36
C ASP A 215 16.16 -0.69 17.37
N PRO A 216 17.42 -1.06 17.07
CA PRO A 216 17.88 -2.45 17.06
C PRO A 216 17.60 -3.22 18.35
N LYS A 217 17.66 -2.55 19.51
CA LYS A 217 17.38 -3.19 20.81
C LYS A 217 15.90 -3.50 20.98
N ASP A 218 15.01 -2.63 20.48
CA ASP A 218 13.58 -2.85 20.53
C ASP A 218 13.16 -3.95 19.56
N ILE A 219 13.74 -4.00 18.36
CA ILE A 219 13.55 -5.13 17.43
C ILE A 219 13.93 -6.43 18.10
N LYS A 220 15.15 -6.50 18.70
CA LYS A 220 15.60 -7.70 19.41
C LYS A 220 14.65 -8.11 20.52
N LYS A 221 14.17 -7.15 21.34
CA LYS A 221 13.20 -7.42 22.40
C LYS A 221 11.90 -8.00 21.86
N LYS A 222 11.38 -7.41 20.77
CA LYS A 222 10.16 -7.88 20.11
C LYS A 222 10.34 -9.28 19.52
N VAL A 223 11.43 -9.56 18.82
CA VAL A 223 11.73 -10.89 18.27
C VAL A 223 11.84 -11.92 19.38
N MET A 224 12.54 -11.60 20.46
CA MET A 224 12.66 -12.54 21.59
C MET A 224 11.32 -12.80 22.31
N SER A 225 10.36 -11.86 22.22
CA SER A 225 9.01 -12.01 22.77
C SER A 225 8.00 -12.66 21.81
N MET A 226 8.37 -12.91 20.55
CA MET A 226 7.49 -13.57 19.59
C MET A 226 6.97 -14.89 20.15
N PHE A 227 5.68 -15.17 19.84
CA PHE A 227 5.04 -16.38 20.30
C PHE A 227 5.59 -17.60 19.52
N PRO A 228 6.20 -18.57 20.24
CA PRO A 228 6.65 -19.81 19.63
C PRO A 228 5.51 -20.83 19.58
N ASP A 229 5.83 -22.08 19.19
CA ASP A 229 4.92 -23.21 19.35
C ASP A 229 4.63 -23.46 20.85
N PRO A 230 3.37 -23.40 21.31
CA PRO A 230 3.03 -23.64 22.72
C PRO A 230 3.31 -25.08 23.19
N ASN A 231 3.47 -26.01 22.28
CA ASN A 231 3.73 -27.41 22.59
C ASN A 231 5.24 -27.73 22.64
N HIS A 232 6.11 -26.84 22.13
CA HIS A 232 7.56 -26.99 22.15
C HIS A 232 8.13 -26.45 23.47
N ILE A 233 7.96 -27.25 24.55
CA ILE A 233 8.35 -26.84 25.91
C ILE A 233 9.82 -27.15 26.19
N ARG A 234 10.32 -28.30 25.69
CA ARG A 234 11.69 -28.74 25.84
C ARG A 234 12.38 -28.74 24.48
N ILE A 235 13.71 -28.60 24.48
CA ILE A 235 14.49 -28.60 23.24
C ILE A 235 14.32 -29.93 22.45
N GLU A 236 14.13 -31.03 23.16
CA GLU A 236 13.95 -32.36 22.57
C GLU A 236 12.55 -32.55 21.96
N ASP A 237 11.57 -31.77 22.34
CA ASP A 237 10.21 -31.91 21.83
C ASP A 237 10.17 -31.56 20.33
N PRO A 238 9.41 -32.28 19.51
CA PRO A 238 9.12 -31.89 18.13
C PRO A 238 8.37 -30.56 18.08
N GLY A 239 8.84 -29.64 17.25
CA GLY A 239 8.17 -28.35 17.08
C GLY A 239 7.21 -28.33 15.89
N SER A 240 6.17 -27.47 15.94
CA SER A 240 5.26 -27.19 14.84
C SER A 240 5.65 -25.91 14.12
N LEU A 241 5.55 -25.93 12.78
CA LEU A 241 5.70 -24.75 11.94
C LEU A 241 4.35 -24.00 11.77
N GLU A 242 3.24 -24.72 11.91
CA GLU A 242 1.91 -24.16 11.75
C GLU A 242 1.62 -23.14 12.87
N GLY A 243 1.31 -21.90 12.49
CA GLY A 243 1.08 -20.82 13.43
C GLY A 243 2.34 -20.29 14.14
N ASN A 244 3.52 -20.80 13.82
CA ASN A 244 4.78 -20.36 14.40
C ASN A 244 5.24 -19.04 13.74
N THR A 245 5.05 -17.94 14.45
CA THR A 245 5.37 -16.60 13.98
C THR A 245 6.83 -16.45 13.57
N VAL A 246 7.76 -17.09 14.28
CA VAL A 246 9.20 -16.97 14.00
C VAL A 246 9.55 -17.51 12.63
N PHE A 247 9.03 -18.70 12.29
CA PHE A 247 9.25 -19.30 10.97
C PHE A 247 8.52 -18.55 9.86
N THR A 248 7.32 -18.00 10.11
CA THR A 248 6.63 -17.15 9.13
C THR A 248 7.47 -15.92 8.76
N TYR A 249 8.15 -15.31 9.74
CA TYR A 249 9.07 -14.19 9.46
C TYR A 249 10.33 -14.66 8.73
N LEU A 250 10.88 -15.83 9.07
CA LEU A 250 12.01 -16.38 8.32
C LEU A 250 11.64 -16.67 6.86
N ASP A 251 10.44 -17.20 6.60
CA ASP A 251 9.94 -17.40 5.23
C ASP A 251 9.85 -16.09 4.42
N ALA A 252 9.59 -14.97 5.09
CA ALA A 252 9.45 -13.67 4.44
C ALA A 252 10.79 -12.93 4.22
N PHE A 253 11.79 -13.16 5.08
CA PHE A 253 13.01 -12.35 5.11
C PHE A 253 14.30 -13.13 4.88
N CYS A 254 14.32 -14.44 5.18
CA CYS A 254 15.53 -15.22 5.14
C CYS A 254 15.91 -15.63 3.70
N ASN A 255 17.22 -15.65 3.44
CA ASN A 255 17.83 -16.26 2.25
C ASN A 255 19.03 -17.12 2.65
N ASP A 256 19.61 -17.86 1.70
CA ASP A 256 20.70 -18.82 1.99
C ASP A 256 21.97 -18.12 2.50
N GLN A 257 22.24 -16.88 2.10
CA GLN A 257 23.42 -16.13 2.57
C GLN A 257 23.39 -15.88 4.09
N HIS A 258 22.20 -15.67 4.66
CA HIS A 258 22.03 -15.50 6.09
C HIS A 258 22.47 -16.75 6.88
N PHE A 259 22.37 -17.96 6.30
CA PHE A 259 22.85 -19.17 6.95
C PHE A 259 24.36 -19.22 6.97
N GLU A 260 25.04 -18.88 5.88
CA GLU A 260 26.50 -18.84 5.83
C GLU A 260 27.08 -17.90 6.89
N GLU A 261 26.41 -16.76 7.13
CA GLU A 261 26.91 -15.74 8.05
C GLU A 261 26.49 -15.96 9.51
N TYR A 262 25.25 -16.34 9.76
CA TYR A 262 24.69 -16.35 11.13
C TYR A 262 24.36 -17.73 11.68
N LEU A 263 24.25 -18.76 10.84
CA LEU A 263 23.85 -20.10 11.27
C LEU A 263 24.44 -21.21 10.37
N PRO A 264 25.79 -21.30 10.25
CA PRO A 264 26.46 -22.17 9.30
C PRO A 264 26.28 -23.68 9.55
N ASP A 265 25.62 -24.06 10.64
CA ASP A 265 25.22 -25.45 10.90
C ASP A 265 24.15 -25.96 9.91
N TYR A 266 23.48 -25.07 9.16
CA TYR A 266 22.43 -25.36 8.21
C TYR A 266 22.72 -24.69 6.87
N LYS A 267 22.28 -25.32 5.77
CA LYS A 267 22.48 -24.76 4.42
C LYS A 267 21.38 -23.78 4.01
N ASN A 268 20.16 -24.02 4.49
CA ASN A 268 18.98 -23.26 4.13
C ASN A 268 17.87 -23.38 5.19
N LEU A 269 16.78 -22.67 4.94
CA LEU A 269 15.64 -22.63 5.84
C LEU A 269 14.92 -23.98 5.98
N ASP A 270 14.92 -24.80 4.93
CA ASP A 270 14.27 -26.11 4.98
C ASP A 270 14.98 -27.07 5.93
N GLU A 271 16.32 -27.11 5.92
CA GLU A 271 17.09 -27.90 6.91
C GLU A 271 16.82 -27.43 8.35
N LEU A 272 16.70 -26.12 8.57
CA LEU A 272 16.37 -25.58 9.89
C LEU A 272 14.96 -25.99 10.34
N LYS A 273 13.98 -25.92 9.43
CA LYS A 273 12.59 -26.35 9.66
C LYS A 273 12.50 -27.85 9.98
N GLU A 274 13.17 -28.68 9.19
CA GLU A 274 13.22 -30.13 9.44
C GLU A 274 13.81 -30.48 10.81
N HIS A 275 14.89 -29.78 11.20
CA HIS A 275 15.48 -29.98 12.52
C HIS A 275 14.52 -29.57 13.63
N TYR A 276 13.85 -28.41 13.49
CA TYR A 276 12.88 -27.94 14.47
C TYR A 276 11.71 -28.92 14.64
N GLN A 277 11.18 -29.45 13.54
CA GLN A 277 10.08 -30.43 13.55
C GLN A 277 10.50 -31.78 14.14
N ARG A 278 11.75 -32.17 13.98
CA ARG A 278 12.29 -33.46 14.56
C ARG A 278 12.55 -33.34 16.06
N GLY A 279 12.70 -32.17 16.60
CA GLY A 279 13.18 -31.91 17.96
C GLY A 279 14.71 -31.81 18.04
N GLY A 280 15.19 -31.18 19.10
CA GLY A 280 16.62 -30.91 19.34
C GLY A 280 17.05 -29.48 19.01
N LEU A 281 16.16 -28.60 18.59
CA LEU A 281 16.43 -27.20 18.27
C LEU A 281 15.54 -26.27 19.10
N GLY A 282 16.14 -25.53 20.01
CA GLY A 282 15.41 -24.61 20.89
C GLY A 282 15.04 -23.28 20.24
N ASP A 283 13.85 -22.75 20.57
CA ASP A 283 13.29 -21.48 20.06
C ASP A 283 14.23 -20.30 20.17
N VAL A 284 15.01 -20.21 21.23
CA VAL A 284 15.97 -19.10 21.45
C VAL A 284 17.02 -19.03 20.34
N LYS A 285 17.50 -20.19 19.82
CA LYS A 285 18.46 -20.23 18.72
C LYS A 285 17.83 -19.71 17.43
N VAL A 286 16.60 -20.13 17.14
CA VAL A 286 15.84 -19.68 15.96
C VAL A 286 15.50 -18.20 16.03
N LYS A 287 15.06 -17.71 17.20
CA LYS A 287 14.79 -16.27 17.42
C LYS A 287 16.04 -15.39 17.28
N LYS A 288 17.19 -15.84 17.76
CA LYS A 288 18.46 -15.13 17.58
C LYS A 288 18.84 -15.04 16.11
N PHE A 289 18.64 -16.12 15.35
CA PHE A 289 18.86 -16.13 13.92
C PHE A 289 17.91 -15.15 13.21
N LEU A 290 16.60 -15.21 13.47
CA LEU A 290 15.65 -14.24 12.93
C LEU A 290 16.03 -12.80 13.29
N ASN A 291 16.48 -12.53 14.51
CA ASN A 291 16.92 -11.19 14.87
C ASN A 291 18.08 -10.71 13.99
N ASN A 292 19.06 -11.56 13.70
CA ASN A 292 20.19 -11.18 12.85
C ASN A 292 19.72 -10.89 11.41
N VAL A 293 18.87 -11.74 10.85
CA VAL A 293 18.24 -11.53 9.54
C VAL A 293 17.50 -10.20 9.47
N LEU A 294 16.65 -9.89 10.46
CA LEU A 294 15.92 -8.64 10.49
C LEU A 294 16.82 -7.41 10.72
N GLN A 295 17.89 -7.55 11.50
CA GLN A 295 18.84 -6.43 11.68
C GLN A 295 19.56 -6.10 10.38
N GLU A 296 20.00 -7.11 9.63
CA GLU A 296 20.65 -6.93 8.33
C GLU A 296 19.71 -6.28 7.31
N GLU A 297 18.49 -6.78 7.19
CA GLU A 297 17.52 -6.26 6.25
C GLU A 297 17.09 -4.81 6.58
N LEU A 298 16.94 -4.48 7.86
CA LEU A 298 16.42 -3.18 8.28
C LEU A 298 17.50 -2.11 8.51
N GLU A 299 18.74 -2.48 8.70
CA GLU A 299 19.84 -1.50 8.95
C GLU A 299 20.01 -0.50 7.79
N PRO A 300 20.02 -0.90 6.50
CA PRO A 300 20.11 0.04 5.40
C PRO A 300 18.94 1.02 5.36
N ILE A 301 17.73 0.56 5.71
CA ILE A 301 16.52 1.38 5.76
C ILE A 301 16.66 2.42 6.88
N ARG A 302 17.09 1.99 8.09
CA ARG A 302 17.32 2.91 9.21
C ARG A 302 18.32 3.98 8.86
N LYS A 303 19.48 3.60 8.32
CA LYS A 303 20.55 4.55 7.94
C LYS A 303 20.06 5.58 6.92
N ARG A 304 19.38 5.15 5.87
CA ARG A 304 18.82 6.09 4.88
C ARG A 304 17.77 7.01 5.50
N ARG A 305 16.93 6.48 6.38
CA ARG A 305 15.94 7.31 7.07
C ARG A 305 16.58 8.34 7.98
N GLU A 306 17.60 7.99 8.74
CA GLU A 306 18.38 8.90 9.61
C GLU A 306 19.01 10.04 8.80
N GLU A 307 19.53 9.76 7.60
CA GLU A 307 20.05 10.80 6.70
C GLU A 307 18.93 11.72 6.18
N LEU A 308 17.81 11.16 5.73
CA LEU A 308 16.67 11.95 5.27
C LEU A 308 16.07 12.85 6.35
N GLN A 309 16.06 12.39 7.59
CA GLN A 309 15.58 13.17 8.74
C GLN A 309 16.42 14.43 9.03
N LYS A 310 17.66 14.49 8.55
CA LYS A 310 18.51 15.68 8.68
C LYS A 310 18.09 16.81 7.71
N ASP A 311 17.32 16.49 6.66
CA ASP A 311 16.87 17.46 5.66
C ASP A 311 15.38 17.26 5.33
N ILE A 312 14.53 17.53 6.30
CA ILE A 312 13.07 17.49 6.12
C ILE A 312 12.58 18.45 5.03
N PRO A 313 13.13 19.70 4.87
CA PRO A 313 12.78 20.55 3.75
C PRO A 313 12.94 19.89 2.38
N TYR A 314 14.01 19.11 2.16
CA TYR A 314 14.21 18.35 0.93
C TYR A 314 13.09 17.32 0.70
N VAL A 315 12.66 16.60 1.73
CA VAL A 315 11.57 15.62 1.60
C VAL A 315 10.27 16.31 1.21
N TYR A 316 9.97 17.49 1.77
CA TYR A 316 8.81 18.28 1.36
C TYR A 316 8.93 18.82 -0.09
N GLU A 317 10.13 19.19 -0.53
CA GLU A 317 10.36 19.60 -1.92
C GLU A 317 10.11 18.46 -2.90
N VAL A 318 10.54 17.24 -2.57
CA VAL A 318 10.25 16.01 -3.33
C VAL A 318 8.73 15.82 -3.47
N LEU A 319 8.01 15.86 -2.36
CA LEU A 319 6.55 15.70 -2.36
C LEU A 319 5.84 16.80 -3.15
N LYS A 320 6.30 18.05 -3.04
CA LYS A 320 5.74 19.19 -3.78
C LYS A 320 5.92 18.99 -5.29
N LYS A 321 7.13 18.74 -5.75
CA LYS A 321 7.43 18.47 -7.17
C LYS A 321 6.65 17.27 -7.70
N GLY A 322 6.61 16.19 -6.93
CA GLY A 322 5.82 15.03 -7.30
C GLY A 322 4.33 15.30 -7.40
N SER A 323 3.78 16.14 -6.50
CA SER A 323 2.38 16.55 -6.56
C SER A 323 2.07 17.45 -7.77
N GLU A 324 3.01 18.33 -8.17
CA GLU A 324 2.88 19.13 -9.38
C GLU A 324 2.79 18.24 -10.63
N VAL A 325 3.71 17.28 -10.79
CA VAL A 325 3.71 16.32 -11.90
C VAL A 325 2.45 15.45 -11.90
N ALA A 326 2.04 14.97 -10.74
CA ALA A 326 0.82 14.17 -10.59
C ALA A 326 -0.42 14.98 -10.98
N ARG A 327 -0.50 16.25 -10.54
CA ARG A 327 -1.61 17.14 -10.88
C ARG A 327 -1.71 17.39 -12.37
N GLU A 328 -0.61 17.67 -13.06
CA GLU A 328 -0.61 17.84 -14.52
C GLU A 328 -1.20 16.60 -15.23
N THR A 329 -0.80 15.39 -14.81
CA THR A 329 -1.32 14.15 -15.38
C THR A 329 -2.83 13.99 -15.10
N ALA A 330 -3.26 14.25 -13.87
CA ALA A 330 -4.67 14.15 -13.50
C ALA A 330 -5.54 15.20 -14.21
N ALA A 331 -5.04 16.43 -14.36
CA ALA A 331 -5.72 17.49 -15.08
C ALA A 331 -5.94 17.14 -16.56
N GLN A 332 -4.95 16.53 -17.20
CA GLN A 332 -5.08 16.05 -18.58
C GLN A 332 -6.19 14.99 -18.69
N THR A 333 -6.21 14.01 -17.79
CA THR A 333 -7.27 12.98 -17.78
C THR A 333 -8.64 13.58 -17.48
N LEU A 334 -8.73 14.54 -16.55
CA LEU A 334 -9.97 15.22 -16.23
C LEU A 334 -10.49 16.03 -17.44
N HIS A 335 -9.60 16.67 -18.19
CA HIS A 335 -9.98 17.38 -19.42
C HIS A 335 -10.61 16.41 -20.43
N GLU A 336 -9.96 15.26 -20.69
CA GLU A 336 -10.50 14.23 -21.59
C GLU A 336 -11.87 13.67 -21.10
N VAL A 337 -12.04 13.50 -19.78
CA VAL A 337 -13.31 13.09 -19.17
C VAL A 337 -14.41 14.13 -19.41
N ARG A 338 -14.10 15.42 -19.22
CA ARG A 338 -15.05 16.51 -19.48
C ARG A 338 -15.45 16.61 -20.95
N ASP A 339 -14.50 16.39 -21.86
CA ASP A 339 -14.75 16.35 -23.30
C ASP A 339 -15.68 15.20 -23.67
N ALA A 340 -15.40 13.98 -23.18
CA ALA A 340 -16.24 12.81 -23.38
C ALA A 340 -17.67 13.01 -22.83
N MET A 341 -17.80 13.65 -21.68
CA MET A 341 -19.08 13.97 -21.05
C MET A 341 -19.79 15.20 -21.69
N LYS A 342 -19.13 15.90 -22.61
CA LYS A 342 -19.63 17.12 -23.27
C LYS A 342 -19.96 18.26 -22.30
N ILE A 343 -19.12 18.47 -21.30
CA ILE A 343 -19.24 19.54 -20.29
C ILE A 343 -18.11 20.58 -20.38
N ASN A 344 -17.41 20.61 -21.50
CA ASN A 344 -16.33 21.53 -21.87
C ASN A 344 -16.88 22.76 -22.64
N TYR A 345 -17.94 23.37 -22.15
CA TYR A 345 -18.74 24.39 -22.85
C TYR A 345 -17.93 25.54 -23.47
N PHE A 346 -16.88 25.99 -22.83
CA PHE A 346 -16.09 27.15 -23.28
C PHE A 346 -15.06 26.78 -24.34
N ASP A 347 -14.66 25.52 -24.42
CA ASP A 347 -13.67 25.02 -25.38
C ASP A 347 -14.35 24.50 -26.67
N ASP A 348 -15.67 24.24 -26.63
CA ASP A 348 -16.45 23.76 -27.76
C ASP A 348 -16.99 24.93 -28.60
N MET A 349 -16.13 25.45 -29.50
CA MET A 349 -16.49 26.53 -30.42
C MET A 349 -17.59 26.16 -31.43
N GLU A 350 -17.74 24.86 -31.74
CA GLU A 350 -18.82 24.40 -32.64
C GLU A 350 -20.16 24.46 -31.93
N LEU A 351 -20.23 24.02 -30.67
CA LEU A 351 -21.40 24.17 -29.83
C LEU A 351 -21.86 25.63 -29.76
N ILE A 352 -20.92 26.57 -29.45
CA ILE A 352 -21.23 27.99 -29.34
C ILE A 352 -21.80 28.54 -30.64
N ARG A 353 -21.15 28.24 -31.78
CA ARG A 353 -21.61 28.70 -33.11
C ARG A 353 -22.97 28.12 -33.51
N SER A 354 -23.18 26.82 -33.21
CA SER A 354 -24.43 26.13 -33.52
C SER A 354 -25.60 26.69 -32.71
N GLN A 355 -25.35 26.98 -31.43
CA GLN A 355 -26.35 27.59 -30.56
C GLN A 355 -26.65 29.05 -30.96
N ALA A 356 -25.66 29.86 -31.29
CA ALA A 356 -25.87 31.21 -31.77
C ALA A 356 -26.86 31.22 -32.97
N LYS A 357 -26.64 30.36 -33.95
CA LYS A 357 -27.51 30.25 -35.12
C LYS A 357 -28.99 29.89 -34.83
N LYS A 358 -29.29 29.32 -33.65
CA LYS A 358 -30.65 28.98 -33.27
C LYS A 358 -31.48 30.16 -32.77
N TYR A 359 -30.79 31.25 -32.39
CA TYR A 359 -31.38 32.45 -31.82
C TYR A 359 -31.23 33.68 -32.73
N GLU A 360 -30.62 33.53 -33.93
CA GLU A 360 -30.66 34.44 -35.06
C GLU A 360 -31.97 34.29 -35.84
#